data_5c8b52e6df2ed00b10c79a194f88b756
#
_entry.id   5c8b52e6df2ed00b10c79a194f88b756
#
_cell.length_a   1.000
_cell.length_b   1.000
_cell.length_c   1.000
_cell.angle_alpha   90.00
_cell.angle_beta   90.00
_cell.angle_gamma   90.00
#
_symmetry.space_group_name_H-M   'P 1'
#
loop_
_entity.id
_entity.type
_entity.pdbx_description
1 polymer ?
#
loop_
_entity_poly.entity_id
_entity_poly.type
_entity_poly.pdbx_seq_one_letter_code
_entity_poly.pdbx_strand_id
1 'polypeptide(L)'
;MLKNREYEVIKKLIKSNSPLVIKDLAEELAVSPRTIRYDLDKIEDWLKEKGLVLHRKKGVGIYLENLTKDKLKNIFDMDIDYQRAYSPVERRQIILKELLASDEPIIIKEFEINLDVSEGTIIKDLNKVEAWLNERKLELIRKPNYGIKIKGNEDNWRKAVFDFLEETSSEDDAINILNLFENQNNFPSFIGSYSELLNLINSSQVKFVKNIIRDAEKDLDYSFTDAAFSALVLHIVISLQRIFKDKDINMDSKQLLVLKNKEEFEIARDIVNKLMDEFEVEIPESEIGYITLHLLGAKFRHEGNMDFDNKKLLNDKLLNLTYQLVEIASKILNIDLTNDKELIYGLALHLKPTLNRIKYDLNIENQLVDDIKEKYPQIYRASKIAAGVFQTEIQGEINKEEVGFIAMHIGAAVERKNVNSISNNKLKVALVCSTGIGTTQILAERLKNEFPHLEILATYSYHDIEASNFENEELDFIISTINLPEIDIENIKVNPLLKE
;
A
#
# COMPACT_ATOMS: atom_id res chain seq x y z
N MET A 1 7.80 36.62 -8.08
CA MET A 1 7.25 35.26 -8.20
C MET A 1 8.20 34.27 -7.54
N LEU A 2 7.71 33.42 -6.69
CA LEU A 2 8.50 32.38 -6.02
C LEU A 2 8.60 31.13 -6.89
N LYS A 3 9.71 30.39 -6.80
CA LYS A 3 9.87 29.06 -7.42
C LYS A 3 9.28 27.98 -6.53
N ASN A 4 8.99 26.81 -7.08
CA ASN A 4 8.41 25.68 -6.33
C ASN A 4 9.20 25.34 -5.06
N ARG A 5 10.55 25.31 -5.12
CA ARG A 5 11.40 25.02 -3.96
C ARG A 5 11.25 26.11 -2.87
N GLU A 6 11.15 27.38 -3.26
CA GLU A 6 10.91 28.50 -2.36
C GLU A 6 9.56 28.35 -1.66
N TYR A 7 8.55 27.85 -2.37
CA TYR A 7 7.22 27.55 -1.82
C TYR A 7 7.25 26.33 -0.87
N GLU A 8 7.94 25.25 -1.22
CA GLU A 8 8.08 24.09 -0.33
C GLU A 8 8.80 24.49 0.98
N VAL A 9 9.77 25.38 0.92
CA VAL A 9 10.39 25.95 2.14
C VAL A 9 9.37 26.72 2.97
N ILE A 10 8.51 27.53 2.35
CA ILE A 10 7.44 28.27 3.06
C ILE A 10 6.45 27.29 3.70
N LYS A 11 6.00 26.27 2.98
CA LYS A 11 5.07 25.24 3.47
C LYS A 11 5.62 24.51 4.69
N LYS A 12 6.91 24.15 4.66
CA LYS A 12 7.60 23.55 5.81
C LYS A 12 7.68 24.52 6.99
N LEU A 13 8.00 25.80 6.75
CA LEU A 13 8.02 26.84 7.78
C LEU A 13 6.67 27.06 8.43
N ILE A 14 5.58 26.94 7.66
CA ILE A 14 4.21 27.07 8.15
C ILE A 14 3.78 25.86 8.98
N LYS A 15 4.15 24.66 8.55
CA LYS A 15 3.80 23.41 9.24
C LYS A 15 4.65 23.12 10.47
N SER A 16 5.83 23.73 10.57
CA SER A 16 6.75 23.46 11.67
C SER A 16 6.37 24.22 12.93
N ASN A 17 6.23 23.51 14.03
CA ASN A 17 6.06 24.07 15.38
C ASN A 17 7.39 24.47 16.04
N SER A 18 8.52 24.21 15.38
CA SER A 18 9.88 24.52 15.86
C SER A 18 10.73 25.16 14.77
N PRO A 19 11.77 25.95 15.14
CA PRO A 19 12.67 26.55 14.14
C PRO A 19 13.36 25.49 13.27
N LEU A 20 13.33 25.67 11.94
CA LEU A 20 13.96 24.75 10.98
C LEU A 20 15.44 25.08 10.80
N VAL A 21 16.27 24.07 10.58
CA VAL A 21 17.71 24.22 10.33
C VAL A 21 17.99 24.21 8.82
N ILE A 22 18.82 25.15 8.35
CA ILE A 22 19.14 25.26 6.90
C ILE A 22 19.76 23.98 6.34
N LYS A 23 20.54 23.24 7.15
CA LYS A 23 21.18 22.02 6.73
C LYS A 23 20.14 20.93 6.45
N ASP A 24 19.16 20.78 7.34
CA ASP A 24 18.11 19.77 7.23
C ASP A 24 17.21 20.05 6.01
N LEU A 25 16.83 21.33 5.81
CA LEU A 25 16.11 21.75 4.61
C LEU A 25 16.88 21.48 3.32
N ALA A 26 18.22 21.63 3.35
CA ALA A 26 19.06 21.39 2.19
C ALA A 26 19.15 19.90 1.86
N GLU A 27 19.26 19.04 2.88
CA GLU A 27 19.25 17.59 2.74
C GLU A 27 17.90 17.07 2.22
N GLU A 28 16.79 17.50 2.81
CA GLU A 28 15.43 17.10 2.39
C GLU A 28 15.08 17.55 0.95
N LEU A 29 15.53 18.74 0.54
CA LEU A 29 15.25 19.29 -0.79
C LEU A 29 16.34 18.94 -1.81
N ALA A 30 17.31 18.10 -1.45
CA ALA A 30 18.43 17.64 -2.27
C ALA A 30 19.21 18.80 -2.95
N VAL A 31 19.48 19.88 -2.20
CA VAL A 31 20.21 21.04 -2.66
C VAL A 31 21.32 21.48 -1.67
N SER A 32 22.18 22.42 -2.09
CA SER A 32 23.20 22.94 -1.18
C SER A 32 22.62 23.89 -0.11
N PRO A 33 23.20 23.97 1.10
CA PRO A 33 22.82 25.00 2.08
C PRO A 33 22.96 26.45 1.56
N ARG A 34 23.81 26.66 0.58
CA ARG A 34 23.96 27.95 -0.10
C ARG A 34 22.73 28.27 -0.95
N THR A 35 22.17 27.27 -1.61
CA THR A 35 20.94 27.39 -2.41
C THR A 35 19.76 27.76 -1.52
N ILE A 36 19.61 27.08 -0.38
CA ILE A 36 18.54 27.40 0.59
C ILE A 36 18.66 28.84 1.11
N ARG A 37 19.87 29.34 1.40
CA ARG A 37 20.05 30.74 1.82
C ARG A 37 19.59 31.73 0.75
N TYR A 38 19.93 31.46 -0.51
CA TYR A 38 19.49 32.31 -1.64
C TYR A 38 17.95 32.29 -1.81
N ASP A 39 17.34 31.09 -1.66
CA ASP A 39 15.89 30.97 -1.70
C ASP A 39 15.23 31.72 -0.53
N LEU A 40 15.79 31.63 0.67
CA LEU A 40 15.29 32.36 1.85
C LEU A 40 15.33 33.88 1.70
N ASP A 41 16.28 34.45 0.95
CA ASP A 41 16.31 35.90 0.68
C ASP A 41 15.08 36.29 -0.13
N LYS A 42 14.71 35.54 -1.15
CA LYS A 42 13.51 35.81 -1.95
C LYS A 42 12.21 35.53 -1.19
N ILE A 43 12.20 34.49 -0.38
CA ILE A 43 11.07 34.12 0.48
C ILE A 43 10.79 35.25 1.48
N GLU A 44 11.84 35.82 2.06
CA GLU A 44 11.72 36.91 3.03
C GLU A 44 11.07 38.16 2.41
N ASP A 45 11.48 38.53 1.19
CA ASP A 45 10.88 39.67 0.47
C ASP A 45 9.38 39.40 0.17
N TRP A 46 9.05 38.20 -0.31
CA TRP A 46 7.69 37.82 -0.61
C TRP A 46 6.79 37.76 0.65
N LEU A 47 7.31 37.22 1.78
CA LEU A 47 6.58 37.17 3.06
C LEU A 47 6.30 38.57 3.62
N LYS A 48 7.24 39.53 3.47
CA LYS A 48 7.03 40.93 3.87
C LYS A 48 5.84 41.56 3.15
N GLU A 49 5.66 41.28 1.86
CA GLU A 49 4.51 41.77 1.08
C GLU A 49 3.17 41.18 1.61
N LYS A 50 3.21 40.02 2.27
CA LYS A 50 2.05 39.33 2.87
C LYS A 50 1.89 39.66 4.36
N GLY A 51 2.71 40.55 4.93
CA GLY A 51 2.65 40.96 6.33
C GLY A 51 3.11 39.89 7.30
N LEU A 52 3.98 38.96 6.85
CA LEU A 52 4.65 37.92 7.66
C LEU A 52 6.13 38.27 7.81
N VAL A 53 6.70 37.89 8.95
CA VAL A 53 8.11 38.14 9.27
C VAL A 53 8.85 36.78 9.39
N LEU A 54 9.89 36.63 8.56
CA LEU A 54 10.81 35.51 8.61
C LEU A 54 11.98 35.83 9.55
N HIS A 55 12.16 35.03 10.57
CA HIS A 55 13.30 35.15 11.47
C HIS A 55 14.39 34.15 11.11
N ARG A 56 15.65 34.62 11.09
CA ARG A 56 16.84 33.82 10.89
C ARG A 56 17.79 34.06 12.06
N LYS A 57 17.81 33.16 13.05
CA LYS A 57 18.69 33.30 14.22
C LYS A 57 19.77 32.23 14.23
N LYS A 58 21.04 32.69 14.27
CA LYS A 58 22.20 31.78 14.37
C LYS A 58 22.11 30.93 15.64
N GLY A 59 22.21 29.62 15.50
CA GLY A 59 22.11 28.66 16.59
C GLY A 59 20.68 28.29 17.01
N VAL A 60 19.65 28.95 16.46
CA VAL A 60 18.23 28.64 16.71
C VAL A 60 17.58 28.04 15.48
N GLY A 61 17.78 28.65 14.31
CA GLY A 61 17.15 28.24 13.05
C GLY A 61 16.29 29.33 12.41
N ILE A 62 15.39 28.91 11.54
CA ILE A 62 14.49 29.75 10.74
C ILE A 62 13.04 29.47 11.16
N TYR A 63 12.26 30.53 11.38
CA TYR A 63 10.85 30.42 11.76
C TYR A 63 10.05 31.66 11.35
N LEU A 64 8.73 31.52 11.28
CA LEU A 64 7.80 32.59 10.99
C LEU A 64 7.19 33.16 12.28
N GLU A 65 7.05 34.46 12.35
CA GLU A 65 6.35 35.14 13.45
C GLU A 65 4.97 35.60 12.98
N ASN A 66 4.01 35.73 13.92
CA ASN A 66 2.64 36.17 13.67
C ASN A 66 1.77 35.32 12.74
N LEU A 67 1.90 34.00 12.82
CA LEU A 67 1.02 33.05 12.14
C LEU A 67 -0.37 33.04 12.81
N THR A 68 -1.36 33.68 12.17
CA THR A 68 -2.77 33.55 12.56
C THR A 68 -3.49 32.63 11.56
N LYS A 69 -4.55 31.92 11.99
CA LYS A 69 -5.34 31.03 11.12
C LYS A 69 -5.87 31.74 9.88
N ASP A 70 -6.27 33.00 10.00
CA ASP A 70 -6.79 33.81 8.88
C ASP A 70 -5.70 34.19 7.87
N LYS A 71 -4.48 34.47 8.34
CA LYS A 71 -3.34 34.72 7.46
C LYS A 71 -2.89 33.46 6.73
N LEU A 72 -2.95 32.31 7.41
CA LEU A 72 -2.70 31.02 6.77
C LEU A 72 -3.72 30.72 5.66
N LYS A 73 -5.00 30.91 5.95
CA LYS A 73 -6.08 30.70 4.98
C LYS A 73 -5.88 31.59 3.75
N ASN A 74 -5.57 32.86 3.93
CA ASN A 74 -5.30 33.78 2.81
C ASN A 74 -4.04 33.43 1.98
N ILE A 75 -3.06 32.74 2.56
CA ILE A 75 -1.87 32.27 1.84
C ILE A 75 -2.18 30.99 1.05
N PHE A 76 -3.07 30.13 1.54
CA PHE A 76 -3.46 28.88 0.88
C PHE A 76 -4.64 29.07 -0.09
N ASP A 77 -5.57 29.98 0.16
CA ASP A 77 -6.73 30.27 -0.71
C ASP A 77 -6.38 31.20 -1.88
N MET A 78 -5.22 31.84 -1.90
CA MET A 78 -4.75 32.49 -3.10
C MET A 78 -4.34 31.40 -4.09
N ASP A 79 -5.15 31.19 -5.10
CA ASP A 79 -4.75 30.62 -6.40
C ASP A 79 -3.55 31.43 -6.91
N ILE A 80 -2.38 31.04 -6.50
CA ILE A 80 -1.16 31.60 -7.01
C ILE A 80 -0.94 30.85 -8.32
N ASP A 81 -1.04 31.59 -9.42
CA ASP A 81 -0.67 31.17 -10.76
C ASP A 81 0.82 30.77 -10.77
N TYR A 82 1.10 29.54 -10.31
CA TYR A 82 2.45 28.97 -10.23
C TYR A 82 2.76 28.22 -11.50
N GLN A 83 3.76 28.67 -12.21
CA GLN A 83 4.57 27.77 -13.02
C GLN A 83 5.29 26.79 -12.05
N ARG A 84 4.67 25.67 -11.78
CA ARG A 84 5.18 24.62 -10.89
C ARG A 84 6.36 23.93 -11.57
N ALA A 85 7.59 24.24 -11.15
CA ALA A 85 8.76 23.49 -11.58
C ALA A 85 8.76 22.12 -10.91
N TYR A 86 8.37 21.10 -11.63
CA TYR A 86 8.36 19.72 -11.15
C TYR A 86 9.78 19.16 -10.97
N SER A 87 10.02 18.44 -9.88
CA SER A 87 11.24 17.64 -9.70
C SER A 87 11.35 16.56 -10.77
N PRO A 88 12.55 16.00 -11.04
CA PRO A 88 12.67 14.90 -12.00
C PRO A 88 11.82 13.67 -11.66
N VAL A 89 11.55 13.40 -10.38
CA VAL A 89 10.68 12.30 -9.93
C VAL A 89 9.23 12.62 -10.27
N GLU A 90 8.73 13.79 -9.85
CA GLU A 90 7.36 14.23 -10.15
C GLU A 90 7.09 14.28 -11.65
N ARG A 91 8.02 14.79 -12.47
CA ARG A 91 7.84 14.79 -13.93
C ARG A 91 7.66 13.40 -14.51
N ARG A 92 8.49 12.44 -14.09
CA ARG A 92 8.36 11.03 -14.55
C ARG A 92 7.04 10.42 -14.11
N GLN A 93 6.57 10.70 -12.90
CA GLN A 93 5.26 10.25 -12.43
C GLN A 93 4.13 10.84 -13.27
N ILE A 94 4.19 12.14 -13.60
CA ILE A 94 3.19 12.80 -14.46
C ILE A 94 3.22 12.20 -15.86
N ILE A 95 4.40 12.04 -16.48
CA ILE A 95 4.54 11.44 -17.81
C ILE A 95 3.99 10.02 -17.82
N LEU A 96 4.35 9.21 -16.84
CA LEU A 96 3.89 7.82 -16.74
C LEU A 96 2.37 7.76 -16.55
N LYS A 97 1.83 8.60 -15.68
CA LYS A 97 0.39 8.75 -15.45
C LYS A 97 -0.37 9.06 -16.74
N GLU A 98 0.05 10.09 -17.47
CA GLU A 98 -0.61 10.49 -18.72
C GLU A 98 -0.53 9.39 -19.78
N LEU A 99 0.61 8.71 -19.88
CA LEU A 99 0.78 7.58 -20.80
C LEU A 99 -0.09 6.37 -20.44
N LEU A 100 -0.25 6.07 -19.14
CA LEU A 100 -1.12 4.99 -18.67
C LEU A 100 -2.62 5.35 -18.82
N ALA A 101 -2.99 6.62 -18.69
CA ALA A 101 -4.37 7.07 -18.85
C ALA A 101 -4.81 7.16 -20.30
N SER A 102 -3.88 7.34 -21.24
CA SER A 102 -4.18 7.59 -22.66
C SER A 102 -4.17 6.32 -23.50
N ASP A 103 -5.24 6.12 -24.26
CA ASP A 103 -5.30 5.13 -25.33
C ASP A 103 -4.77 5.67 -26.67
N GLU A 104 -4.50 6.98 -26.78
CA GLU A 104 -3.98 7.66 -27.95
C GLU A 104 -2.51 8.06 -27.78
N PRO A 105 -1.74 8.19 -28.86
CA PRO A 105 -0.35 8.67 -28.75
C PRO A 105 -0.27 10.12 -28.28
N ILE A 106 0.60 10.40 -27.33
CA ILE A 106 0.88 11.75 -26.79
C ILE A 106 2.14 12.30 -27.48
N ILE A 107 2.12 13.54 -27.93
CA ILE A 107 3.29 14.17 -28.54
C ILE A 107 4.21 14.80 -27.49
N ILE A 108 5.53 14.72 -27.71
CA ILE A 108 6.54 15.28 -26.79
C ILE A 108 6.26 16.75 -26.44
N LYS A 109 5.72 17.50 -27.39
CA LYS A 109 5.42 18.91 -27.22
C LYS A 109 4.37 19.21 -26.14
N GLU A 110 3.44 18.29 -25.92
CA GLU A 110 2.45 18.41 -24.85
C GLU A 110 3.14 18.31 -23.49
N PHE A 111 4.06 17.34 -23.32
CA PHE A 111 4.86 17.24 -22.09
C PHE A 111 5.77 18.45 -21.86
N GLU A 112 6.37 19.03 -22.94
CA GLU A 112 7.16 20.24 -22.81
C GLU A 112 6.33 21.40 -22.25
N ILE A 113 5.13 21.57 -22.79
CA ILE A 113 4.22 22.67 -22.38
C ILE A 113 3.71 22.42 -20.96
N ASN A 114 3.21 21.21 -20.66
CA ASN A 114 2.60 20.89 -19.38
C ASN A 114 3.59 20.90 -18.22
N LEU A 115 4.85 20.52 -18.49
CA LEU A 115 5.90 20.41 -17.47
C LEU A 115 6.89 21.58 -17.46
N ASP A 116 6.76 22.52 -18.40
CA ASP A 116 7.64 23.69 -18.59
C ASP A 116 9.13 23.32 -18.61
N VAL A 117 9.49 22.32 -19.44
CA VAL A 117 10.88 21.88 -19.60
C VAL A 117 11.21 21.64 -21.07
N SER A 118 12.50 21.61 -21.38
CA SER A 118 12.96 21.38 -22.77
C SER A 118 12.72 19.93 -23.23
N GLU A 119 12.59 19.73 -24.54
CA GLU A 119 12.52 18.43 -25.21
C GLU A 119 13.61 17.47 -24.72
N GLY A 120 14.85 17.95 -24.60
CA GLY A 120 15.97 17.14 -24.12
C GLY A 120 15.79 16.66 -22.68
N THR A 121 15.06 17.39 -21.82
CA THR A 121 14.70 16.95 -20.48
C THR A 121 13.63 15.89 -20.52
N ILE A 122 12.58 16.07 -21.34
CA ILE A 122 11.53 15.07 -21.55
C ILE A 122 12.11 13.74 -22.06
N ILE A 123 13.02 13.78 -23.03
CA ILE A 123 13.68 12.57 -23.55
C ILE A 123 14.45 11.82 -22.44
N LYS A 124 15.13 12.53 -21.54
CA LYS A 124 15.82 11.90 -20.40
C LYS A 124 14.83 11.26 -19.41
N ASP A 125 13.74 11.95 -19.13
CA ASP A 125 12.70 11.43 -18.24
C ASP A 125 12.00 10.21 -18.88
N LEU A 126 11.68 10.25 -20.17
CA LEU A 126 11.12 9.13 -20.94
C LEU A 126 12.03 7.89 -20.96
N ASN A 127 13.35 8.03 -20.96
CA ASN A 127 14.25 6.88 -20.87
C ASN A 127 14.12 6.14 -19.52
N LYS A 128 13.82 6.87 -18.46
CA LYS A 128 13.54 6.27 -17.12
C LYS A 128 12.15 5.64 -17.04
N VAL A 129 11.17 6.30 -17.65
CA VAL A 129 9.81 5.77 -17.79
C VAL A 129 9.82 4.47 -18.61
N GLU A 130 10.57 4.42 -19.70
CA GLU A 130 10.72 3.23 -20.54
C GLU A 130 11.36 2.06 -19.77
N ALA A 131 12.37 2.32 -18.94
CA ALA A 131 12.98 1.29 -18.09
C ALA A 131 11.94 0.71 -17.11
N TRP A 132 11.13 1.57 -16.45
CA TRP A 132 10.05 1.16 -15.53
C TRP A 132 8.98 0.32 -16.24
N LEU A 133 8.58 0.70 -17.47
CA LEU A 133 7.63 -0.05 -18.31
C LEU A 133 8.17 -1.41 -18.75
N ASN A 134 9.46 -1.47 -19.14
CA ASN A 134 10.10 -2.71 -19.57
C ASN A 134 10.18 -3.77 -18.46
N GLU A 135 10.41 -3.34 -17.21
CA GLU A 135 10.35 -4.24 -16.03
C GLU A 135 8.96 -4.90 -15.89
N ARG A 136 7.91 -4.24 -16.41
CA ARG A 136 6.51 -4.70 -16.40
C ARG A 136 6.05 -5.31 -17.72
N LYS A 137 7.01 -5.68 -18.58
CA LYS A 137 6.76 -6.30 -19.90
C LYS A 137 5.89 -5.42 -20.81
N LEU A 138 6.00 -4.09 -20.66
CA LEU A 138 5.38 -3.08 -21.52
C LEU A 138 6.44 -2.36 -22.33
N GLU A 139 6.12 -2.04 -23.60
CA GLU A 139 7.00 -1.34 -24.55
C GLU A 139 6.57 0.12 -24.70
N LEU A 140 7.50 1.06 -24.67
CA LEU A 140 7.25 2.46 -24.98
C LEU A 140 7.52 2.71 -26.47
N ILE A 141 6.45 2.82 -27.26
CA ILE A 141 6.55 3.16 -28.70
C ILE A 141 6.81 4.66 -28.84
N ARG A 142 7.89 5.02 -29.52
CA ARG A 142 8.24 6.40 -29.87
C ARG A 142 8.45 6.48 -31.39
N LYS A 143 7.59 7.20 -32.09
CA LYS A 143 7.69 7.34 -33.54
C LYS A 143 7.57 8.81 -33.96
N PRO A 144 8.45 9.34 -34.82
CA PRO A 144 8.31 10.67 -35.40
C PRO A 144 6.93 10.86 -36.02
N ASN A 145 6.32 12.00 -35.84
CA ASN A 145 4.99 12.37 -36.32
C ASN A 145 3.81 11.47 -35.86
N TYR A 146 4.06 10.53 -34.95
CA TYR A 146 3.04 9.68 -34.37
C TYR A 146 2.86 10.01 -32.87
N GLY A 147 3.96 10.23 -32.17
CA GLY A 147 3.98 10.46 -30.72
C GLY A 147 4.48 9.24 -29.93
N ILE A 148 4.11 9.23 -28.66
CA ILE A 148 4.55 8.26 -27.66
C ILE A 148 3.32 7.53 -27.14
N LYS A 149 3.40 6.19 -27.09
CA LYS A 149 2.31 5.34 -26.60
C LYS A 149 2.84 4.07 -25.95
N ILE A 150 2.16 3.61 -24.91
CA ILE A 150 2.43 2.30 -24.30
C ILE A 150 1.82 1.20 -25.16
N LYS A 151 2.58 0.09 -25.34
CA LYS A 151 2.15 -1.13 -26.02
C LYS A 151 2.46 -2.33 -25.14
N GLY A 152 1.52 -3.24 -25.01
CA GLY A 152 1.64 -4.49 -24.26
C GLY A 152 0.33 -5.25 -24.24
N ASN A 153 0.30 -6.37 -23.52
CA ASN A 153 -0.96 -7.05 -23.26
C ASN A 153 -1.74 -6.35 -22.13
N GLU A 154 -3.02 -6.60 -22.07
CA GLU A 154 -3.91 -5.92 -21.12
C GLU A 154 -3.59 -6.28 -19.66
N ASP A 155 -3.20 -7.53 -19.39
CA ASP A 155 -2.81 -7.96 -18.03
C ASP A 155 -1.60 -7.17 -17.51
N ASN A 156 -0.54 -7.03 -18.32
CA ASN A 156 0.63 -6.25 -17.96
C ASN A 156 0.30 -4.76 -17.78
N TRP A 157 -0.62 -4.24 -18.60
CA TRP A 157 -1.07 -2.85 -18.49
C TRP A 157 -1.80 -2.61 -17.16
N ARG A 158 -2.75 -3.49 -16.79
CA ARG A 158 -3.49 -3.39 -15.53
C ARG A 158 -2.57 -3.51 -14.32
N LYS A 159 -1.61 -4.45 -14.37
CA LYS A 159 -0.56 -4.57 -13.34
C LYS A 159 0.25 -3.29 -13.22
N ALA A 160 0.67 -2.69 -14.35
CA ALA A 160 1.43 -1.45 -14.33
C ALA A 160 0.64 -0.27 -13.74
N VAL A 161 -0.66 -0.17 -14.02
CA VAL A 161 -1.52 0.85 -13.38
C VAL A 161 -1.60 0.63 -11.87
N PHE A 162 -1.79 -0.62 -11.45
CA PHE A 162 -1.85 -0.97 -10.03
C PHE A 162 -0.54 -0.66 -9.31
N ASP A 163 0.61 -1.12 -9.85
CA ASP A 163 1.94 -0.85 -9.31
C ASP A 163 2.22 0.66 -9.23
N PHE A 164 1.82 1.42 -10.25
CA PHE A 164 1.97 2.88 -10.23
C PHE A 164 1.17 3.54 -9.10
N LEU A 165 -0.06 3.09 -8.86
CA LEU A 165 -0.89 3.57 -7.75
C LEU A 165 -0.26 3.21 -6.40
N GLU A 166 0.26 1.99 -6.26
CA GLU A 166 0.89 1.50 -5.03
C GLU A 166 2.22 2.24 -4.74
N GLU A 167 3.13 2.37 -5.72
CA GLU A 167 4.41 3.09 -5.58
C GLU A 167 4.26 4.59 -5.28
N THR A 168 3.15 5.18 -5.68
CA THR A 168 2.89 6.62 -5.52
C THR A 168 2.04 6.94 -4.30
N SER A 169 1.57 5.91 -3.59
CA SER A 169 0.76 6.01 -2.38
C SER A 169 1.57 5.54 -1.17
N SER A 170 1.37 6.14 0.01
CA SER A 170 1.85 5.55 1.27
C SER A 170 0.94 4.39 1.69
N GLU A 171 1.38 3.53 2.64
CA GLU A 171 0.52 2.44 3.18
C GLU A 171 -0.83 2.98 3.69
N ASP A 172 -0.80 4.13 4.37
CA ASP A 172 -2.01 4.81 4.83
C ASP A 172 -2.88 5.28 3.64
N ASP A 173 -2.26 5.61 2.49
CA ASP A 173 -2.96 6.11 1.31
C ASP A 173 -3.62 4.99 0.50
N ALA A 174 -3.12 3.75 0.49
CA ALA A 174 -3.75 2.65 -0.24
C ALA A 174 -5.14 2.30 0.32
N ILE A 175 -5.30 2.33 1.65
CA ILE A 175 -6.59 2.22 2.34
C ILE A 175 -7.39 3.51 2.14
N ASN A 176 -6.74 4.67 2.23
CA ASN A 176 -7.35 5.97 2.05
C ASN A 176 -7.73 6.26 0.60
N ILE A 177 -7.09 5.64 -0.41
CA ILE A 177 -7.49 5.78 -1.82
C ILE A 177 -8.95 5.43 -2.00
N LEU A 178 -9.45 4.31 -1.44
CA LEU A 178 -10.86 3.96 -1.53
C LEU A 178 -11.76 4.98 -0.84
N ASN A 179 -11.36 5.46 0.33
CA ASN A 179 -12.10 6.48 1.09
C ASN A 179 -12.07 7.85 0.39
N LEU A 180 -10.97 8.20 -0.28
CA LEU A 180 -10.85 9.41 -1.09
C LEU A 180 -11.78 9.37 -2.31
N PHE A 181 -11.97 8.20 -2.92
CA PHE A 181 -12.94 8.03 -4.02
C PHE A 181 -14.38 8.17 -3.55
N GLU A 182 -14.69 7.84 -2.30
CA GLU A 182 -16.04 8.01 -1.73
C GLU A 182 -16.33 9.48 -1.36
N ASN A 183 -15.32 10.23 -0.94
CA ASN A 183 -15.45 11.61 -0.44
C ASN A 183 -14.90 12.64 -1.44
N GLN A 184 -15.56 12.81 -2.59
CA GLN A 184 -15.15 13.71 -3.70
C GLN A 184 -14.81 15.17 -3.30
N ASN A 185 -15.12 15.61 -2.07
CA ASN A 185 -14.99 17.00 -1.63
C ASN A 185 -13.65 17.34 -0.93
N ASN A 186 -12.76 16.37 -0.65
CA ASN A 186 -11.57 16.60 0.18
C ASN A 186 -10.29 15.97 -0.38
N PHE A 187 -10.05 16.04 -1.70
CA PHE A 187 -8.77 15.60 -2.24
C PHE A 187 -7.61 16.48 -1.75
N PRO A 188 -6.59 15.93 -1.08
CA PRO A 188 -5.36 16.66 -0.83
C PRO A 188 -4.79 17.20 -2.14
N SER A 189 -4.21 18.41 -2.12
CA SER A 189 -3.73 19.10 -3.32
C SER A 189 -2.71 18.32 -4.16
N PHE A 190 -2.01 17.34 -3.56
CA PHE A 190 -1.10 16.46 -4.29
C PHE A 190 -1.85 15.36 -5.07
N ILE A 191 -3.03 14.96 -4.63
CA ILE A 191 -3.92 13.99 -5.33
C ILE A 191 -4.58 14.65 -6.55
N GLY A 192 -4.73 15.95 -6.59
CA GLY A 192 -5.14 16.68 -7.81
C GLY A 192 -4.28 16.35 -9.04
N SER A 193 -3.02 15.95 -8.83
CA SER A 193 -2.15 15.43 -9.88
C SER A 193 -2.57 14.05 -10.42
N TYR A 194 -3.39 13.30 -9.68
CA TYR A 194 -3.91 11.97 -10.05
C TYR A 194 -5.29 12.02 -10.69
N SER A 195 -5.91 13.22 -10.81
CA SER A 195 -7.30 13.37 -11.26
C SER A 195 -7.60 12.68 -12.60
N GLU A 196 -6.64 12.54 -13.49
CA GLU A 196 -6.84 11.89 -14.80
C GLU A 196 -6.79 10.36 -14.73
N LEU A 197 -5.92 9.78 -13.90
CA LEU A 197 -6.01 8.34 -13.56
C LEU A 197 -7.26 8.07 -12.70
N LEU A 198 -7.63 9.02 -11.83
CA LEU A 198 -8.84 8.97 -11.05
C LEU A 198 -10.11 9.07 -11.90
N ASN A 199 -10.05 9.70 -13.08
CA ASN A 199 -11.13 9.65 -14.07
C ASN A 199 -11.37 8.23 -14.64
N LEU A 200 -10.40 7.31 -14.46
CA LEU A 200 -10.61 5.87 -14.69
C LEU A 200 -11.37 5.20 -13.55
N ILE A 201 -11.61 5.88 -12.42
CA ILE A 201 -12.21 5.30 -11.22
C ILE A 201 -13.40 6.16 -10.83
N ASN A 202 -14.60 5.63 -11.02
CA ASN A 202 -15.84 6.30 -10.65
C ASN A 202 -16.23 5.95 -9.20
N SER A 203 -16.53 6.94 -8.38
CA SER A 203 -16.91 6.75 -6.97
C SER A 203 -18.11 5.83 -6.77
N SER A 204 -19.13 5.91 -7.66
CA SER A 204 -20.28 5.02 -7.60
C SER A 204 -19.90 3.57 -7.86
N GLN A 205 -18.97 3.32 -8.78
CA GLN A 205 -18.46 1.98 -9.08
C GLN A 205 -17.64 1.42 -7.92
N VAL A 206 -16.78 2.23 -7.30
CA VAL A 206 -16.03 1.83 -6.09
C VAL A 206 -16.98 1.39 -4.99
N LYS A 207 -18.01 2.20 -4.70
CA LYS A 207 -18.99 1.87 -3.66
C LYS A 207 -19.76 0.58 -3.98
N PHE A 208 -20.16 0.39 -5.22
CA PHE A 208 -20.86 -0.82 -5.64
C PHE A 208 -19.94 -2.05 -5.52
N VAL A 209 -18.71 -1.97 -6.03
CA VAL A 209 -17.73 -3.07 -5.97
C VAL A 209 -17.37 -3.41 -4.53
N LYS A 210 -17.19 -2.43 -3.63
CA LYS A 210 -16.99 -2.69 -2.19
C LYS A 210 -18.11 -3.56 -1.62
N ASN A 211 -19.36 -3.25 -1.94
CA ASN A 211 -20.51 -3.99 -1.41
C ASN A 211 -20.54 -5.43 -1.93
N ILE A 212 -20.29 -5.65 -3.23
CA ILE A 212 -20.30 -7.01 -3.78
C ILE A 212 -19.14 -7.86 -3.27
N ILE A 213 -17.96 -7.26 -2.98
CA ILE A 213 -16.84 -8.00 -2.37
C ILE A 213 -17.17 -8.36 -0.91
N ARG A 214 -17.81 -7.46 -0.13
CA ARG A 214 -18.28 -7.79 1.22
C ARG A 214 -19.30 -8.93 1.23
N ASP A 215 -20.15 -9.02 0.22
CA ASP A 215 -21.05 -10.16 0.08
C ASP A 215 -20.27 -11.44 -0.28
N ALA A 216 -19.25 -11.34 -1.16
CA ALA A 216 -18.39 -12.47 -1.49
C ALA A 216 -17.59 -13.00 -0.28
N GLU A 217 -17.19 -12.13 0.65
CA GLU A 217 -16.55 -12.56 1.91
C GLU A 217 -17.47 -13.49 2.74
N LYS A 218 -18.78 -13.21 2.77
CA LYS A 218 -19.75 -14.07 3.47
C LYS A 218 -19.87 -15.44 2.81
N ASP A 219 -19.82 -15.49 1.48
CA ASP A 219 -19.90 -16.75 0.73
C ASP A 219 -18.60 -17.57 0.87
N LEU A 220 -17.46 -16.89 1.03
CA LEU A 220 -16.14 -17.50 1.25
C LEU A 220 -15.91 -17.98 2.70
N ASP A 221 -16.75 -17.57 3.65
CA ASP A 221 -16.60 -17.86 5.08
C ASP A 221 -15.26 -17.35 5.67
N TYR A 222 -14.68 -16.29 5.07
CA TYR A 222 -13.53 -15.55 5.57
C TYR A 222 -13.49 -14.12 5.04
N SER A 223 -12.86 -13.21 5.77
CA SER A 223 -12.67 -11.82 5.37
C SER A 223 -11.27 -11.58 4.81
N PHE A 224 -11.14 -10.69 3.83
CA PHE A 224 -9.84 -10.24 3.33
C PHE A 224 -9.15 -9.30 4.32
N THR A 225 -7.82 -9.20 4.25
CA THR A 225 -7.12 -8.09 4.91
C THR A 225 -7.52 -6.76 4.25
N ASP A 226 -7.43 -5.65 4.97
CA ASP A 226 -7.81 -4.33 4.43
C ASP A 226 -7.06 -4.01 3.13
N ALA A 227 -5.76 -4.32 3.09
CA ALA A 227 -4.94 -4.15 1.89
C ALA A 227 -5.43 -5.04 0.73
N ALA A 228 -5.74 -6.32 0.98
CA ALA A 228 -6.22 -7.23 -0.05
C ALA A 228 -7.63 -6.85 -0.54
N PHE A 229 -8.51 -6.42 0.37
CA PHE A 229 -9.83 -5.90 0.04
C PHE A 229 -9.71 -4.67 -0.87
N SER A 230 -8.88 -3.71 -0.50
CA SER A 230 -8.65 -2.50 -1.28
C SER A 230 -8.06 -2.80 -2.67
N ALA A 231 -7.09 -3.72 -2.74
CA ALA A 231 -6.51 -4.18 -4.00
C ALA A 231 -7.57 -4.85 -4.89
N LEU A 232 -8.41 -5.74 -4.35
CA LEU A 232 -9.50 -6.39 -5.11
C LEU A 232 -10.49 -5.36 -5.67
N VAL A 233 -10.91 -4.39 -4.86
CA VAL A 233 -11.79 -3.31 -5.34
C VAL A 233 -11.14 -2.57 -6.51
N LEU A 234 -9.89 -2.16 -6.39
CA LEU A 234 -9.16 -1.44 -7.44
C LEU A 234 -9.00 -2.28 -8.70
N HIS A 235 -8.61 -3.56 -8.59
CA HIS A 235 -8.48 -4.46 -9.74
C HIS A 235 -9.80 -4.60 -10.49
N ILE A 236 -10.92 -4.79 -9.80
CA ILE A 236 -12.24 -4.94 -10.43
C ILE A 236 -12.68 -3.62 -11.08
N VAL A 237 -12.48 -2.47 -10.41
CA VAL A 237 -12.87 -1.17 -10.97
C VAL A 237 -12.02 -0.83 -12.20
N ILE A 238 -10.70 -1.07 -12.15
CA ILE A 238 -9.83 -0.90 -13.32
C ILE A 238 -10.28 -1.81 -14.46
N SER A 239 -10.57 -3.09 -14.18
CA SER A 239 -11.08 -4.03 -15.18
C SER A 239 -12.35 -3.53 -15.84
N LEU A 240 -13.33 -3.09 -15.04
CA LEU A 240 -14.61 -2.57 -15.54
C LEU A 240 -14.38 -1.36 -16.48
N GLN A 241 -13.51 -0.43 -16.11
CA GLN A 241 -13.18 0.73 -16.95
C GLN A 241 -12.54 0.32 -18.28
N ARG A 242 -11.72 -0.74 -18.25
CA ARG A 242 -11.06 -1.25 -19.45
C ARG A 242 -12.05 -1.97 -20.37
N ILE A 243 -12.99 -2.73 -19.78
CA ILE A 243 -14.07 -3.40 -20.53
C ILE A 243 -14.96 -2.38 -21.23
N PHE A 244 -15.31 -1.26 -20.61
CA PHE A 244 -16.05 -0.16 -21.28
C PHE A 244 -15.32 0.43 -22.50
N LYS A 245 -14.00 0.17 -22.64
CA LYS A 245 -13.17 0.60 -23.76
C LYS A 245 -12.85 -0.55 -24.74
N ASP A 246 -13.55 -1.67 -24.65
CA ASP A 246 -13.31 -2.90 -25.42
C ASP A 246 -11.86 -3.44 -25.22
N LYS A 247 -11.34 -3.32 -24.00
CA LYS A 247 -10.02 -3.79 -23.59
C LYS A 247 -10.14 -4.90 -22.56
N ASP A 248 -10.56 -6.05 -22.98
CA ASP A 248 -10.66 -7.25 -22.16
C ASP A 248 -9.35 -8.05 -22.10
N ILE A 249 -9.21 -8.85 -21.05
CA ILE A 249 -8.08 -9.76 -20.89
C ILE A 249 -8.24 -10.96 -21.79
N ASN A 250 -7.14 -11.38 -22.43
CA ASN A 250 -7.07 -12.66 -23.11
C ASN A 250 -6.37 -13.68 -22.21
N MET A 251 -7.13 -14.65 -21.71
CA MET A 251 -6.62 -15.73 -20.86
C MET A 251 -6.47 -17.02 -21.66
N ASP A 252 -5.37 -17.75 -21.42
CA ASP A 252 -5.17 -19.07 -22.03
C ASP A 252 -6.29 -20.05 -21.64
N SER A 253 -6.83 -20.74 -22.63
CA SER A 253 -7.96 -21.67 -22.45
C SER A 253 -7.68 -22.79 -21.44
N LYS A 254 -6.42 -23.26 -21.35
CA LYS A 254 -6.04 -24.28 -20.37
C LYS A 254 -6.04 -23.73 -18.96
N GLN A 255 -5.54 -22.51 -18.79
CA GLN A 255 -5.57 -21.82 -17.50
C GLN A 255 -7.01 -21.58 -17.04
N LEU A 256 -7.86 -21.06 -17.94
CA LEU A 256 -9.28 -20.84 -17.65
C LEU A 256 -9.99 -22.13 -17.23
N LEU A 257 -9.73 -23.23 -17.93
CA LEU A 257 -10.30 -24.54 -17.60
C LEU A 257 -9.88 -25.02 -16.18
N VAL A 258 -8.65 -24.75 -15.78
CA VAL A 258 -8.17 -25.09 -14.42
C VAL A 258 -8.88 -24.22 -13.38
N LEU A 259 -9.09 -22.94 -13.67
CA LEU A 259 -9.76 -22.02 -12.76
C LEU A 259 -11.25 -22.35 -12.58
N LYS A 260 -11.93 -22.79 -13.63
CA LYS A 260 -13.34 -23.25 -13.57
C LYS A 260 -13.63 -24.34 -12.54
N ASN A 261 -12.62 -25.08 -12.12
CA ASN A 261 -12.75 -26.12 -11.09
C ASN A 261 -12.49 -25.60 -9.66
N LYS A 262 -12.36 -24.27 -9.48
CA LYS A 262 -12.14 -23.64 -8.19
C LYS A 262 -13.44 -23.06 -7.66
N GLU A 263 -13.63 -23.12 -6.34
CA GLU A 263 -14.77 -22.52 -5.65
C GLU A 263 -14.80 -20.99 -5.89
N GLU A 264 -13.63 -20.36 -5.86
CA GLU A 264 -13.45 -18.94 -6.11
C GLU A 264 -13.89 -18.50 -7.52
N PHE A 265 -13.98 -19.45 -8.49
CA PHE A 265 -14.48 -19.14 -9.83
C PHE A 265 -15.99 -18.90 -9.86
N GLU A 266 -16.76 -19.65 -9.07
CA GLU A 266 -18.21 -19.42 -8.94
C GLU A 266 -18.49 -18.07 -8.27
N ILE A 267 -17.71 -17.73 -7.24
CA ILE A 267 -17.81 -16.43 -6.57
C ILE A 267 -17.44 -15.27 -7.52
N ALA A 268 -16.37 -15.43 -8.30
CA ALA A 268 -16.00 -14.46 -9.33
C ALA A 268 -17.10 -14.31 -10.39
N ARG A 269 -17.78 -15.40 -10.76
CA ARG A 269 -18.92 -15.38 -11.67
C ARG A 269 -20.08 -14.58 -11.12
N ASP A 270 -20.40 -14.77 -9.83
CA ASP A 270 -21.47 -14.02 -9.17
C ASP A 270 -21.15 -12.52 -9.08
N ILE A 271 -19.88 -12.18 -8.79
CA ILE A 271 -19.40 -10.80 -8.84
C ILE A 271 -19.61 -10.22 -10.25
N VAL A 272 -19.18 -10.95 -11.29
CA VAL A 272 -19.31 -10.50 -12.69
C VAL A 272 -20.78 -10.34 -13.10
N ASN A 273 -21.65 -11.28 -12.74
CA ASN A 273 -23.09 -11.17 -13.04
C ASN A 273 -23.69 -9.91 -12.41
N LYS A 274 -23.38 -9.59 -11.14
CA LYS A 274 -23.83 -8.36 -10.50
C LYS A 274 -23.27 -7.10 -11.20
N LEU A 275 -22.04 -7.13 -11.72
CA LEU A 275 -21.46 -6.03 -12.49
C LEU A 275 -22.18 -5.87 -13.85
N MET A 276 -22.45 -6.96 -14.55
CA MET A 276 -23.19 -6.94 -15.83
C MET A 276 -24.58 -6.37 -15.67
N ASP A 277 -25.29 -6.76 -14.60
CA ASP A 277 -26.65 -6.30 -14.32
C ASP A 277 -26.68 -4.81 -13.94
N GLU A 278 -25.73 -4.33 -13.11
CA GLU A 278 -25.70 -2.92 -12.66
C GLU A 278 -25.26 -1.95 -13.76
N PHE A 279 -24.25 -2.36 -14.56
CA PHE A 279 -23.63 -1.46 -15.52
C PHE A 279 -24.02 -1.72 -16.99
N GLU A 280 -24.96 -2.64 -17.22
CA GLU A 280 -25.47 -3.01 -18.56
C GLU A 280 -24.35 -3.29 -19.56
N VAL A 281 -23.32 -4.05 -19.14
CA VAL A 281 -22.11 -4.36 -19.91
C VAL A 281 -21.93 -5.87 -20.05
N GLU A 282 -21.51 -6.33 -21.23
CA GLU A 282 -21.08 -7.72 -21.42
C GLU A 282 -19.65 -7.91 -20.93
N ILE A 283 -19.42 -8.88 -20.04
CA ILE A 283 -18.11 -9.20 -19.49
C ILE A 283 -17.71 -10.62 -19.92
N PRO A 284 -16.61 -10.79 -20.63
CA PRO A 284 -16.18 -12.09 -21.14
C PRO A 284 -15.68 -13.02 -20.01
N GLU A 285 -15.75 -14.32 -20.23
CA GLU A 285 -15.39 -15.35 -19.24
C GLU A 285 -13.92 -15.28 -18.80
N SER A 286 -13.03 -14.76 -19.63
CA SER A 286 -11.63 -14.48 -19.28
C SER A 286 -11.49 -13.49 -18.10
N GLU A 287 -12.42 -12.55 -17.96
CA GLU A 287 -12.46 -11.61 -16.83
C GLU A 287 -12.92 -12.31 -15.54
N ILE A 288 -13.83 -13.29 -15.63
CA ILE A 288 -14.15 -14.15 -14.48
C ILE A 288 -12.88 -14.88 -14.01
N GLY A 289 -12.10 -15.43 -14.96
CA GLY A 289 -10.82 -16.05 -14.65
C GLY A 289 -9.84 -15.08 -14.00
N TYR A 290 -9.76 -13.84 -14.47
CA TYR A 290 -8.89 -12.80 -13.90
C TYR A 290 -9.29 -12.45 -12.47
N ILE A 291 -10.57 -12.21 -12.20
CA ILE A 291 -11.07 -11.96 -10.83
C ILE A 291 -10.81 -13.18 -9.94
N THR A 292 -10.99 -14.39 -10.46
CA THR A 292 -10.67 -15.64 -9.74
C THR A 292 -9.21 -15.68 -9.28
N LEU A 293 -8.27 -15.28 -10.15
CA LEU A 293 -6.85 -15.22 -9.78
C LEU A 293 -6.60 -14.27 -8.63
N HIS A 294 -7.23 -13.09 -8.66
CA HIS A 294 -7.11 -12.11 -7.58
C HIS A 294 -7.73 -12.61 -6.27
N LEU A 295 -8.87 -13.27 -6.30
CA LEU A 295 -9.48 -13.92 -5.12
C LEU A 295 -8.55 -15.00 -4.55
N LEU A 296 -7.99 -15.88 -5.39
CA LEU A 296 -7.06 -16.93 -5.00
C LEU A 296 -5.76 -16.41 -4.39
N GLY A 297 -5.28 -15.24 -4.84
CA GLY A 297 -4.05 -14.61 -4.37
C GLY A 297 -4.26 -13.66 -3.19
N ALA A 298 -5.49 -13.29 -2.87
CA ALA A 298 -5.79 -12.32 -1.83
C ALA A 298 -5.46 -12.87 -0.44
N LYS A 299 -4.84 -12.04 0.40
CA LYS A 299 -4.65 -12.36 1.82
C LYS A 299 -5.97 -12.25 2.54
N PHE A 300 -6.23 -13.21 3.42
CA PHE A 300 -7.40 -13.19 4.29
C PHE A 300 -7.01 -13.16 5.75
N ARG A 301 -7.93 -12.70 6.58
CA ARG A 301 -7.84 -12.72 8.04
C ARG A 301 -8.87 -13.72 8.58
N HIS A 302 -8.59 -14.25 9.72
CA HIS A 302 -9.53 -15.09 10.46
C HIS A 302 -10.14 -14.23 11.58
N GLU A 303 -11.47 -14.14 11.61
CA GLU A 303 -12.18 -13.43 12.66
C GLU A 303 -12.45 -14.40 13.81
N GLY A 304 -12.03 -14.02 15.03
CA GLY A 304 -12.33 -14.76 16.25
C GLY A 304 -11.19 -15.61 16.81
N ASN A 305 -11.48 -16.34 17.89
CA ASN A 305 -10.57 -17.31 18.47
C ASN A 305 -10.22 -18.36 17.44
N MET A 306 -8.92 -18.57 17.18
CA MET A 306 -8.44 -19.58 16.24
C MET A 306 -9.08 -20.94 16.58
N ASP A 307 -10.10 -21.31 15.82
CA ASP A 307 -10.66 -22.65 15.88
C ASP A 307 -9.73 -23.58 15.09
N PHE A 308 -8.76 -24.17 15.81
CA PHE A 308 -7.77 -25.09 15.25
C PHE A 308 -8.40 -26.36 14.65
N ASP A 309 -9.70 -26.58 14.88
CA ASP A 309 -10.45 -27.71 14.35
C ASP A 309 -11.17 -27.41 13.02
N ASN A 310 -11.16 -26.16 12.55
CA ASN A 310 -11.79 -25.80 11.28
C ASN A 310 -10.98 -26.29 10.07
N LYS A 311 -11.14 -27.56 9.72
CA LYS A 311 -10.47 -28.25 8.61
C LYS A 311 -10.91 -27.80 7.21
N LYS A 312 -11.95 -26.95 7.09
CA LYS A 312 -12.44 -26.52 5.78
C LYS A 312 -11.44 -25.64 5.00
N LEU A 313 -10.65 -24.82 5.71
CA LEU A 313 -9.74 -23.86 5.08
C LEU A 313 -8.38 -24.45 4.71
N LEU A 314 -7.93 -25.53 5.36
CA LEU A 314 -6.60 -26.09 5.21
C LEU A 314 -6.69 -27.57 4.82
N ASN A 315 -6.03 -27.95 3.73
CA ASN A 315 -5.89 -29.35 3.35
C ASN A 315 -4.65 -29.99 4.01
N ASP A 316 -4.67 -31.33 4.16
CA ASP A 316 -3.60 -32.07 4.80
C ASP A 316 -2.23 -31.89 4.13
N LYS A 317 -2.19 -31.65 2.82
CA LYS A 317 -0.96 -31.39 2.07
C LYS A 317 -0.31 -30.09 2.49
N LEU A 318 -1.09 -29.00 2.59
CA LEU A 318 -0.60 -27.70 3.01
C LEU A 318 -0.13 -27.72 4.46
N LEU A 319 -0.88 -28.35 5.35
CA LEU A 319 -0.47 -28.55 6.75
C LEU A 319 0.86 -29.29 6.84
N ASN A 320 1.02 -30.36 6.08
CA ASN A 320 2.26 -31.13 6.06
C ASN A 320 3.48 -30.33 5.59
N LEU A 321 3.30 -29.52 4.53
CA LEU A 321 4.34 -28.59 4.06
C LEU A 321 4.67 -27.53 5.12
N THR A 322 3.66 -27.03 5.82
CA THR A 322 3.85 -26.06 6.92
C THR A 322 4.64 -26.66 8.06
N TYR A 323 4.32 -27.90 8.48
CA TYR A 323 5.09 -28.63 9.50
C TYR A 323 6.55 -28.82 9.09
N GLN A 324 6.82 -29.23 7.85
CA GLN A 324 8.18 -29.38 7.33
C GLN A 324 8.95 -28.06 7.37
N LEU A 325 8.32 -26.95 6.95
CA LEU A 325 8.91 -25.62 7.00
C LEU A 325 9.28 -25.24 8.43
N VAL A 326 8.36 -25.40 9.38
CA VAL A 326 8.58 -25.06 10.79
C VAL A 326 9.65 -25.96 11.40
N GLU A 327 9.70 -27.25 11.06
CA GLU A 327 10.74 -28.17 11.53
C GLU A 327 12.14 -27.74 11.06
N ILE A 328 12.28 -27.35 9.78
CA ILE A 328 13.57 -26.86 9.24
C ILE A 328 13.97 -25.55 9.93
N ALA A 329 13.04 -24.61 10.06
CA ALA A 329 13.29 -23.34 10.74
C ALA A 329 13.71 -23.55 12.20
N SER A 330 13.02 -24.45 12.92
CA SER A 330 13.33 -24.83 14.31
C SER A 330 14.76 -25.36 14.44
N LYS A 331 15.18 -26.24 13.53
CA LYS A 331 16.54 -26.79 13.52
C LYS A 331 17.61 -25.73 13.27
N ILE A 332 17.35 -24.80 12.35
CA ILE A 332 18.30 -23.73 12.01
C ILE A 332 18.43 -22.72 13.17
N LEU A 333 17.31 -22.39 13.81
CA LEU A 333 17.27 -21.43 14.93
C LEU A 333 17.67 -22.05 16.26
N ASN A 334 17.76 -23.39 16.32
CA ASN A 334 17.93 -24.15 17.56
C ASN A 334 16.86 -23.82 18.63
N ILE A 335 15.63 -23.60 18.18
CA ILE A 335 14.43 -23.33 19.00
C ILE A 335 13.33 -24.25 18.53
N ASP A 336 12.79 -25.07 19.42
CA ASP A 336 11.66 -25.95 19.07
C ASP A 336 10.37 -25.12 18.92
N LEU A 337 9.89 -24.95 17.69
CA LEU A 337 8.64 -24.28 17.32
C LEU A 337 7.56 -25.28 16.85
N THR A 338 7.86 -26.56 16.80
CA THR A 338 6.99 -27.58 16.19
C THR A 338 5.67 -27.79 16.91
N ASN A 339 5.59 -27.42 18.18
CA ASN A 339 4.39 -27.53 19.00
C ASN A 339 3.59 -26.22 19.13
N ASP A 340 4.02 -25.17 18.45
CA ASP A 340 3.32 -23.87 18.44
C ASP A 340 2.16 -23.94 17.44
N LYS A 341 0.96 -24.23 17.95
CA LYS A 341 -0.26 -24.36 17.13
C LYS A 341 -0.62 -23.07 16.42
N GLU A 342 -0.40 -21.93 17.07
CA GLU A 342 -0.69 -20.60 16.51
C GLU A 342 0.24 -20.31 15.32
N LEU A 343 1.52 -20.65 15.42
CA LEU A 343 2.46 -20.57 14.31
C LEU A 343 2.02 -21.47 13.14
N ILE A 344 1.77 -22.76 13.41
CA ILE A 344 1.42 -23.74 12.38
C ILE A 344 0.17 -23.29 11.63
N TYR A 345 -0.88 -22.90 12.36
CA TYR A 345 -2.15 -22.52 11.76
C TYR A 345 -2.06 -21.18 11.02
N GLY A 346 -1.51 -20.14 11.66
CA GLY A 346 -1.35 -18.82 11.05
C GLY A 346 -0.46 -18.86 9.81
N LEU A 347 0.63 -19.64 9.86
CA LEU A 347 1.52 -19.81 8.71
C LEU A 347 0.84 -20.60 7.59
N ALA A 348 0.08 -21.66 7.88
CA ALA A 348 -0.66 -22.43 6.88
C ALA A 348 -1.72 -21.56 6.16
N LEU A 349 -2.44 -20.71 6.90
CA LEU A 349 -3.38 -19.76 6.34
C LEU A 349 -2.67 -18.75 5.40
N HIS A 350 -1.51 -18.26 5.80
CA HIS A 350 -0.71 -17.37 4.95
C HIS A 350 -0.21 -18.09 3.68
N LEU A 351 0.22 -19.34 3.80
CA LEU A 351 0.80 -20.11 2.69
C LEU A 351 -0.24 -20.51 1.63
N LYS A 352 -1.52 -20.62 1.97
CA LYS A 352 -2.59 -20.95 1.01
C LYS A 352 -2.64 -19.95 -0.17
N PRO A 353 -2.81 -18.64 0.03
CA PRO A 353 -2.74 -17.66 -1.05
C PRO A 353 -1.32 -17.51 -1.63
N THR A 354 -0.26 -17.67 -0.83
CA THR A 354 1.13 -17.63 -1.30
C THR A 354 1.40 -18.61 -2.42
N LEU A 355 0.97 -19.86 -2.28
CA LEU A 355 1.13 -20.90 -3.32
C LEU A 355 0.39 -20.51 -4.60
N ASN A 356 -0.79 -19.91 -4.50
CA ASN A 356 -1.52 -19.44 -5.67
C ASN A 356 -0.80 -18.25 -6.33
N ARG A 357 -0.29 -17.28 -5.56
CA ARG A 357 0.47 -16.15 -6.10
C ARG A 357 1.70 -16.60 -6.88
N ILE A 358 2.47 -17.51 -6.34
CA ILE A 358 3.64 -18.05 -7.02
C ILE A 358 3.23 -18.84 -8.28
N LYS A 359 2.22 -19.67 -8.19
CA LYS A 359 1.74 -20.49 -9.32
C LYS A 359 1.24 -19.66 -10.50
N TYR A 360 0.62 -18.53 -10.22
CA TYR A 360 -0.02 -17.66 -11.23
C TYR A 360 0.73 -16.36 -11.50
N ASP A 361 1.97 -16.23 -11.01
CA ASP A 361 2.84 -15.03 -11.17
C ASP A 361 2.14 -13.73 -10.71
N LEU A 362 1.50 -13.80 -9.54
CA LEU A 362 0.84 -12.66 -8.93
C LEU A 362 1.83 -11.94 -8.00
N ASN A 363 1.93 -10.63 -8.15
CA ASN A 363 2.81 -9.82 -7.31
C ASN A 363 2.23 -9.63 -5.90
N ILE A 364 3.12 -9.45 -4.95
CA ILE A 364 2.83 -8.97 -3.62
C ILE A 364 3.98 -8.12 -3.14
N GLU A 365 3.68 -7.01 -2.50
CA GLU A 365 4.68 -6.19 -1.82
C GLU A 365 4.74 -6.51 -0.32
N ASN A 366 5.94 -6.33 0.25
CA ASN A 366 6.17 -6.38 1.67
C ASN A 366 7.20 -5.29 2.02
N GLN A 367 6.73 -4.14 2.44
CA GLN A 367 7.56 -2.97 2.76
C GLN A 367 8.47 -3.23 3.98
N LEU A 368 8.16 -4.23 4.80
CA LEU A 368 8.92 -4.57 6.00
C LEU A 368 10.10 -5.54 5.73
N VAL A 369 10.32 -5.99 4.49
CA VAL A 369 11.37 -6.99 4.17
C VAL A 369 12.75 -6.54 4.63
N ASP A 370 13.13 -5.29 4.35
CA ASP A 370 14.46 -4.79 4.68
C ASP A 370 14.61 -4.58 6.19
N ASP A 371 13.56 -4.14 6.87
CA ASP A 371 13.50 -4.05 8.33
C ASP A 371 13.60 -5.42 9.00
N ILE A 372 12.93 -6.43 8.45
CA ILE A 372 13.01 -7.81 8.95
C ILE A 372 14.42 -8.35 8.78
N LYS A 373 15.07 -8.10 7.64
CA LYS A 373 16.46 -8.50 7.42
C LYS A 373 17.42 -7.85 8.40
N GLU A 374 17.21 -6.59 8.73
CA GLU A 374 18.04 -5.83 9.66
C GLU A 374 17.80 -6.27 11.11
N LYS A 375 16.54 -6.32 11.57
CA LYS A 375 16.20 -6.62 12.96
C LYS A 375 16.22 -8.11 13.31
N TYR A 376 15.89 -8.97 12.35
CA TYR A 376 15.76 -10.42 12.52
C TYR A 376 16.56 -11.23 11.49
N PRO A 377 17.87 -10.96 11.29
CA PRO A 377 18.66 -11.57 10.22
C PRO A 377 18.72 -13.10 10.27
N GLN A 378 18.75 -13.68 11.47
CA GLN A 378 18.77 -15.14 11.67
C GLN A 378 17.42 -15.77 11.32
N ILE A 379 16.31 -15.13 11.73
CA ILE A 379 14.97 -15.59 11.43
C ILE A 379 14.71 -15.51 9.93
N TYR A 380 15.06 -14.38 9.29
CA TYR A 380 14.92 -14.23 7.84
C TYR A 380 15.71 -15.29 7.08
N ARG A 381 16.96 -15.56 7.49
CA ARG A 381 17.79 -16.62 6.89
C ARG A 381 17.17 -18.00 7.07
N ALA A 382 16.70 -18.32 8.27
CA ALA A 382 16.03 -19.59 8.56
C ALA A 382 14.76 -19.77 7.71
N SER A 383 13.92 -18.72 7.61
CA SER A 383 12.73 -18.68 6.79
C SER A 383 13.02 -18.90 5.30
N LYS A 384 14.06 -18.25 4.78
CA LYS A 384 14.48 -18.41 3.38
C LYS A 384 14.89 -19.83 3.06
N ILE A 385 15.66 -20.49 3.95
CA ILE A 385 16.09 -21.88 3.77
C ILE A 385 14.88 -22.81 3.91
N ALA A 386 14.05 -22.61 4.93
CA ALA A 386 12.87 -23.45 5.19
C ALA A 386 11.83 -23.35 4.07
N ALA A 387 11.67 -22.18 3.44
CA ALA A 387 10.81 -21.97 2.29
C ALA A 387 11.18 -22.86 1.08
N GLY A 388 12.40 -23.41 1.06
CA GLY A 388 12.84 -24.37 0.03
C GLY A 388 11.98 -25.63 -0.05
N VAL A 389 11.19 -25.97 0.97
CA VAL A 389 10.25 -27.12 0.92
C VAL A 389 9.19 -26.97 -0.18
N PHE A 390 8.89 -25.72 -0.58
CA PHE A 390 7.92 -25.46 -1.63
C PHE A 390 8.48 -25.61 -3.04
N GLN A 391 9.80 -25.62 -3.23
CA GLN A 391 10.42 -25.74 -4.55
C GLN A 391 10.02 -27.03 -5.28
N THR A 392 9.65 -28.09 -4.55
CA THR A 392 9.14 -29.34 -5.13
C THR A 392 7.70 -29.23 -5.60
N GLU A 393 6.93 -28.28 -5.07
CA GLU A 393 5.50 -28.09 -5.34
C GLU A 393 5.23 -26.98 -6.35
N ILE A 394 6.11 -26.01 -6.42
CA ILE A 394 6.04 -24.85 -7.27
C ILE A 394 7.27 -24.82 -8.18
N GLN A 395 7.03 -24.72 -9.49
CA GLN A 395 8.11 -24.50 -10.46
C GLN A 395 8.58 -23.05 -10.39
N GLY A 396 9.23 -22.66 -9.27
CA GLY A 396 9.71 -21.30 -9.06
C GLY A 396 10.36 -21.10 -7.70
N GLU A 397 11.06 -19.99 -7.55
CA GLU A 397 11.61 -19.54 -6.26
C GLU A 397 10.60 -18.67 -5.53
N ILE A 398 10.53 -18.82 -4.21
CA ILE A 398 9.78 -17.91 -3.35
C ILE A 398 10.50 -16.56 -3.32
N ASN A 399 9.80 -15.49 -3.66
CA ASN A 399 10.36 -14.14 -3.67
C ASN A 399 10.70 -13.65 -2.25
N LYS A 400 11.43 -12.53 -2.17
CA LYS A 400 11.89 -11.97 -0.89
C LYS A 400 10.73 -11.46 -0.03
N GLU A 401 9.63 -11.03 -0.64
CA GLU A 401 8.43 -10.52 -0.01
C GLU A 401 7.73 -11.64 0.78
N GLU A 402 7.52 -12.79 0.16
CA GLU A 402 6.91 -13.95 0.81
C GLU A 402 7.81 -14.54 1.91
N VAL A 403 9.13 -14.57 1.69
CA VAL A 403 10.09 -14.95 2.74
C VAL A 403 9.98 -14.01 3.94
N GLY A 404 9.77 -12.71 3.71
CA GLY A 404 9.54 -11.73 4.75
C GLY A 404 8.30 -12.03 5.58
N PHE A 405 7.18 -12.37 4.94
CA PHE A 405 5.96 -12.77 5.65
C PHE A 405 6.12 -14.07 6.45
N ILE A 406 6.78 -15.08 5.88
CA ILE A 406 7.14 -16.31 6.61
C ILE A 406 8.00 -15.97 7.85
N ALA A 407 8.97 -15.06 7.69
CA ALA A 407 9.82 -14.64 8.79
C ALA A 407 9.06 -13.89 9.90
N MET A 408 8.01 -13.14 9.58
CA MET A 408 7.15 -12.52 10.58
C MET A 408 6.43 -13.57 11.43
N HIS A 409 5.85 -14.61 10.82
CA HIS A 409 5.19 -15.68 11.56
C HIS A 409 6.16 -16.44 12.47
N ILE A 410 7.36 -16.78 11.97
CA ILE A 410 8.40 -17.45 12.75
C ILE A 410 8.90 -16.51 13.86
N GLY A 411 9.08 -15.22 13.56
CA GLY A 411 9.50 -14.20 14.51
C GLY A 411 8.54 -14.08 15.68
N ALA A 412 7.24 -14.01 15.41
CA ALA A 412 6.22 -13.99 16.45
C ALA A 412 6.27 -15.21 17.37
N ALA A 413 6.50 -16.40 16.80
CA ALA A 413 6.63 -17.63 17.60
C ALA A 413 7.90 -17.64 18.46
N VAL A 414 9.01 -17.11 17.95
CA VAL A 414 10.27 -16.94 18.73
C VAL A 414 10.05 -15.96 19.87
N GLU A 415 9.40 -14.83 19.62
CA GLU A 415 9.08 -13.85 20.67
C GLU A 415 8.18 -14.44 21.75
N ARG A 416 7.14 -15.21 21.41
CA ARG A 416 6.29 -15.93 22.39
C ARG A 416 7.08 -16.86 23.30
N LYS A 417 8.11 -17.52 22.78
CA LYS A 417 9.00 -18.37 23.58
C LYS A 417 9.86 -17.60 24.57
N ASN A 418 10.16 -16.33 24.30
CA ASN A 418 11.00 -15.49 25.14
C ASN A 418 10.23 -14.84 26.31
N VAL A 419 8.88 -14.90 26.31
CA VAL A 419 8.04 -14.31 27.38
C VAL A 419 8.12 -15.09 28.66
N ASN A 420 8.83 -14.57 29.64
CA ASN A 420 8.70 -14.94 31.05
C ASN A 420 7.86 -13.90 31.79
N SER A 421 6.75 -14.39 32.33
CA SER A 421 5.74 -13.80 33.19
C SER A 421 6.14 -12.57 34.04
N ILE A 422 5.41 -11.43 33.95
CA ILE A 422 5.40 -10.37 34.98
C ILE A 422 4.04 -9.65 35.04
N SER A 423 3.54 -9.50 36.32
CA SER A 423 2.74 -8.37 36.88
C SER A 423 1.22 -8.29 36.70
N ASN A 424 0.55 -7.95 37.83
CA ASN A 424 -0.90 -8.02 38.10
C ASN A 424 -1.72 -6.74 37.79
N ASN A 425 -1.14 -5.70 37.21
CA ASN A 425 -1.90 -4.47 36.86
C ASN A 425 -1.58 -4.13 35.38
N LYS A 426 -2.41 -4.58 34.46
CA LYS A 426 -2.22 -4.40 33.06
C LYS A 426 -3.16 -3.35 32.48
N LEU A 427 -2.63 -2.47 31.65
CA LEU A 427 -3.42 -1.57 30.82
C LEU A 427 -4.04 -2.36 29.65
N LYS A 428 -5.33 -2.21 29.49
CA LYS A 428 -6.12 -2.92 28.47
C LYS A 428 -6.07 -2.17 27.14
N VAL A 429 -5.53 -2.78 26.11
CA VAL A 429 -5.36 -2.14 24.80
C VAL A 429 -5.95 -2.98 23.68
N ALA A 430 -6.41 -2.31 22.63
CA ALA A 430 -6.72 -2.94 21.36
C ALA A 430 -5.63 -2.63 20.33
N LEU A 431 -5.38 -3.56 19.42
CA LEU A 431 -4.49 -3.36 18.27
C LEU A 431 -5.29 -3.14 17.00
N VAL A 432 -4.85 -2.18 16.20
CA VAL A 432 -5.40 -1.95 14.86
C VAL A 432 -4.29 -2.08 13.82
N CYS A 433 -4.46 -3.01 12.88
CA CYS A 433 -3.45 -3.27 11.86
C CYS A 433 -4.10 -3.63 10.52
N SER A 434 -3.61 -3.02 9.44
CA SER A 434 -4.11 -3.21 8.08
C SER A 434 -3.44 -4.36 7.31
N THR A 435 -2.28 -4.84 7.77
CA THR A 435 -1.36 -5.66 6.96
C THR A 435 -1.51 -7.16 7.10
N GLY A 436 -2.37 -7.65 8.01
CA GLY A 436 -2.69 -9.08 8.15
C GLY A 436 -2.06 -9.79 9.33
N ILE A 437 -2.33 -11.11 9.44
CA ILE A 437 -2.10 -11.92 10.65
C ILE A 437 -0.65 -11.89 11.14
N GLY A 438 0.32 -12.08 10.25
CA GLY A 438 1.74 -12.17 10.65
C GLY A 438 2.27 -10.88 11.24
N THR A 439 1.96 -9.73 10.64
CA THR A 439 2.39 -8.42 11.12
C THR A 439 1.74 -8.09 12.47
N THR A 440 0.46 -8.38 12.59
CA THR A 440 -0.26 -8.15 13.85
C THR A 440 0.27 -9.02 14.97
N GLN A 441 0.57 -10.30 14.68
CA GLN A 441 1.12 -11.23 15.65
C GLN A 441 2.50 -10.79 16.14
N ILE A 442 3.41 -10.39 15.24
CA ILE A 442 4.75 -9.96 15.65
C ILE A 442 4.67 -8.67 16.50
N LEU A 443 3.82 -7.71 16.13
CA LEU A 443 3.58 -6.52 16.92
C LEU A 443 3.03 -6.85 18.31
N ALA A 444 2.00 -7.71 18.37
CA ALA A 444 1.39 -8.13 19.64
C ALA A 444 2.40 -8.78 20.57
N GLU A 445 3.21 -9.71 20.06
CA GLU A 445 4.20 -10.41 20.89
C GLU A 445 5.34 -9.47 21.33
N ARG A 446 5.75 -8.55 20.47
CA ARG A 446 6.74 -7.54 20.88
C ARG A 446 6.20 -6.60 21.94
N LEU A 447 4.96 -6.11 21.81
CA LEU A 447 4.32 -5.27 22.82
C LEU A 447 4.21 -5.99 24.15
N LYS A 448 3.82 -7.27 24.18
CA LYS A 448 3.79 -8.08 25.41
C LYS A 448 5.18 -8.23 26.04
N ASN A 449 6.23 -8.37 25.23
CA ASN A 449 7.60 -8.56 25.68
C ASN A 449 8.22 -7.24 26.19
N GLU A 450 8.13 -6.17 25.41
CA GLU A 450 8.73 -4.87 25.73
C GLU A 450 7.91 -4.10 26.77
N PHE A 451 6.58 -4.33 26.82
CA PHE A 451 5.63 -3.69 27.73
C PHE A 451 4.76 -4.72 28.47
N PRO A 452 5.30 -5.48 29.45
CA PRO A 452 4.58 -6.57 30.12
C PRO A 452 3.32 -6.12 30.89
N HIS A 453 3.17 -4.82 31.10
CA HIS A 453 1.99 -4.21 31.74
C HIS A 453 0.84 -3.93 30.74
N LEU A 454 1.01 -4.23 29.46
CA LEU A 454 -0.08 -4.16 28.50
C LEU A 454 -0.81 -5.50 28.40
N GLU A 455 -2.13 -5.43 28.33
CA GLU A 455 -3.01 -6.55 28.04
C GLU A 455 -3.75 -6.28 26.73
N ILE A 456 -3.41 -7.01 25.67
CA ILE A 456 -4.06 -6.88 24.38
C ILE A 456 -5.35 -7.68 24.45
N LEU A 457 -6.50 -6.98 24.49
CA LEU A 457 -7.81 -7.61 24.57
C LEU A 457 -8.31 -8.09 23.21
N ALA A 458 -8.09 -7.28 22.16
CA ALA A 458 -8.59 -7.57 20.82
C ALA A 458 -7.69 -6.97 19.75
N THR A 459 -7.85 -7.49 18.55
CA THR A 459 -7.20 -6.98 17.33
C THR A 459 -8.27 -6.68 16.30
N TYR A 460 -8.23 -5.45 15.76
CA TYR A 460 -9.20 -4.95 14.81
C TYR A 460 -8.54 -4.61 13.48
N SER A 461 -9.31 -4.67 12.40
CA SER A 461 -8.97 -4.04 11.14
C SER A 461 -9.44 -2.58 11.14
N TYR A 462 -9.00 -1.82 10.14
CA TYR A 462 -9.47 -0.45 9.94
C TYR A 462 -10.99 -0.38 9.73
N HIS A 463 -11.54 -1.31 8.94
CA HIS A 463 -12.97 -1.36 8.66
C HIS A 463 -13.84 -1.77 9.85
N ASP A 464 -13.30 -2.55 10.78
CA ASP A 464 -14.02 -2.92 12.00
C ASP A 464 -14.21 -1.72 12.92
N ILE A 465 -13.28 -0.75 12.90
CA ILE A 465 -13.36 0.46 13.70
C ILE A 465 -14.54 1.34 13.29
N GLU A 466 -14.81 1.45 11.97
CA GLU A 466 -15.97 2.21 11.48
C GLU A 466 -17.31 1.55 11.87
N ALA A 467 -17.31 0.23 12.11
CA ALA A 467 -18.49 -0.56 12.43
C ALA A 467 -18.68 -0.83 13.94
N SER A 468 -17.62 -0.66 14.75
CA SER A 468 -17.66 -1.02 16.18
C SER A 468 -17.91 0.19 17.07
N ASN A 469 -18.95 0.06 17.92
CA ASN A 469 -19.08 0.92 19.10
C ASN A 469 -18.17 0.37 20.19
N PHE A 470 -16.97 0.93 20.35
CA PHE A 470 -16.04 0.62 21.46
C PHE A 470 -16.60 0.96 22.84
N GLU A 471 -17.78 1.60 22.92
CA GLU A 471 -18.45 2.01 24.17
C GLU A 471 -18.69 0.87 25.18
N ASN A 472 -18.61 -0.39 24.72
CA ASN A 472 -18.82 -1.57 25.58
C ASN A 472 -17.50 -2.24 25.99
N GLU A 473 -16.34 -1.80 25.51
CA GLU A 473 -15.04 -2.39 25.87
C GLU A 473 -14.29 -1.44 26.82
N GLU A 474 -13.89 -1.95 27.98
CA GLU A 474 -13.04 -1.23 28.93
C GLU A 474 -11.61 -1.16 28.39
N LEU A 475 -11.36 -0.35 27.34
CA LEU A 475 -10.05 -0.09 26.78
C LEU A 475 -9.45 1.19 27.38
N ASP A 476 -8.17 1.12 27.77
CA ASP A 476 -7.43 2.30 28.19
C ASP A 476 -6.98 3.14 27.00
N PHE A 477 -6.52 2.50 25.90
CA PHE A 477 -6.18 3.15 24.62
C PHE A 477 -6.05 2.13 23.49
N ILE A 478 -5.88 2.66 22.26
CA ILE A 478 -5.68 1.85 21.04
C ILE A 478 -4.25 2.03 20.53
N ILE A 479 -3.61 0.93 20.15
CA ILE A 479 -2.32 0.96 19.44
C ILE A 479 -2.60 0.63 17.97
N SER A 480 -2.18 1.52 17.06
CA SER A 480 -2.44 1.37 15.63
C SER A 480 -1.17 1.42 14.79
N THR A 481 -1.13 0.67 13.69
CA THR A 481 -0.07 0.79 12.68
C THR A 481 -0.41 1.82 11.59
N ILE A 482 -1.63 2.33 11.58
CA ILE A 482 -2.18 3.27 10.60
C ILE A 482 -2.83 4.47 11.29
N ASN A 483 -3.11 5.54 10.54
CA ASN A 483 -3.89 6.64 11.06
C ASN A 483 -5.36 6.21 11.18
N LEU A 484 -5.94 6.44 12.36
CA LEU A 484 -7.35 6.14 12.61
C LEU A 484 -8.23 7.37 12.33
N PRO A 485 -9.53 7.17 12.03
CA PRO A 485 -10.50 8.26 12.00
C PRO A 485 -10.63 8.90 13.41
N GLU A 486 -11.35 10.01 13.52
CA GLU A 486 -11.68 10.59 14.83
C GLU A 486 -12.53 9.61 15.65
N ILE A 487 -11.94 9.11 16.74
CA ILE A 487 -12.57 8.22 17.71
C ILE A 487 -12.38 8.79 19.12
N ASP A 488 -13.34 8.54 20.02
CA ASP A 488 -13.32 9.07 21.39
C ASP A 488 -12.29 8.38 22.32
N ILE A 489 -11.57 7.36 21.85
CA ILE A 489 -10.54 6.65 22.59
C ILE A 489 -9.16 7.16 22.16
N GLU A 490 -8.28 7.41 23.14
CA GLU A 490 -6.90 7.78 22.87
C GLU A 490 -6.21 6.70 22.04
N ASN A 491 -5.50 7.11 20.98
CA ASN A 491 -4.80 6.17 20.11
C ASN A 491 -3.35 6.57 19.87
N ILE A 492 -2.48 5.57 19.78
CA ILE A 492 -1.05 5.72 19.58
C ILE A 492 -0.66 5.00 18.29
N LYS A 493 -0.14 5.76 17.31
CA LYS A 493 0.40 5.16 16.08
C LYS A 493 1.82 4.67 16.32
N VAL A 494 2.09 3.43 15.93
CA VAL A 494 3.41 2.79 16.05
C VAL A 494 3.84 2.15 14.73
N ASN A 495 5.15 2.00 14.55
CA ASN A 495 5.66 1.13 13.50
C ASN A 495 5.40 -0.35 13.85
N PRO A 496 4.98 -1.22 12.90
CA PRO A 496 4.70 -2.63 13.20
C PRO A 496 5.85 -3.40 13.85
N LEU A 497 7.09 -2.97 13.62
CA LEU A 497 8.29 -3.55 14.22
C LEU A 497 8.83 -2.69 15.38
N LEU A 498 8.03 -1.78 15.95
CA LEU A 498 8.41 -0.88 17.03
C LEU A 498 9.78 -0.21 16.77
N LYS A 499 9.90 0.50 15.65
CA LYS A 499 11.06 1.37 15.40
C LYS A 499 10.96 2.61 16.31
N GLU A 500 12.10 3.01 16.89
CA GLU A 500 12.23 4.29 17.61
C GLU A 500 11.99 5.49 16.69
#